data_11b0cbd6089344d54d9550f3e493cca0
#
_entry.id   11b0cbd6089344d54d9550f3e493cca0
#
_cell.length_a   1.000
_cell.length_b   1.000
_cell.length_c   1.000
_cell.angle_alpha   90.00
_cell.angle_beta   90.00
_cell.angle_gamma   90.00
#
_symmetry.space_group_name_H-M   'P 1'
#
loop_
_entity.id
_entity.type
_entity.pdbx_description
1 polymer ?
#
loop_
_entity_poly.entity_id
_entity_poly.type
_entity_poly.pdbx_seq_one_letter_code
_entity_poly.pdbx_strand_id
1 'polypeptide(L)'
;MIKKLLFLSIILVLCSCQKKEPKTIILSKASSNYIKWMADDNTIILDAYTIKNTDSILALADGIILTGGEDINPLQYNDTINLAFCGDINYQRDTLERKLFDFAFENKIPLIGVCRGMQMMNVASGGTLYGDIPTEIGTTVIHRNNGEVNHKIVLTDTCSLIFPNGTDTIIVNSWHHQGLKIMPNHLRVIARAFDGLPEAVVMDKSVHPFMIAVQFHPERLGKENVIHQTMKSSFYKQIGK
;
A
#
# COMPACT_ATOMS: atom_id res chain seq x y z
N MET A 1 -5.17 -50.76 -60.31
CA MET A 1 -5.39 -49.34 -60.08
C MET A 1 -5.94 -49.14 -58.64
N ILE A 2 -5.09 -48.81 -57.70
CA ILE A 2 -5.47 -48.64 -56.29
C ILE A 2 -5.65 -47.13 -56.05
N LYS A 3 -6.89 -46.69 -55.78
CA LYS A 3 -7.23 -45.32 -55.40
C LYS A 3 -6.80 -45.08 -53.95
N LYS A 4 -5.78 -44.20 -53.69
CA LYS A 4 -5.43 -43.70 -52.42
C LYS A 4 -6.46 -42.64 -52.01
N LEU A 5 -7.24 -42.91 -50.96
CA LEU A 5 -8.05 -41.91 -50.25
C LEU A 5 -7.14 -41.07 -49.29
N LEU A 6 -7.03 -39.79 -49.58
CA LEU A 6 -6.38 -38.83 -48.68
C LEU A 6 -7.41 -38.42 -47.60
N PHE A 7 -7.19 -38.84 -46.34
CA PHE A 7 -7.92 -38.28 -45.19
C PHE A 7 -7.31 -36.95 -44.78
N LEU A 8 -8.02 -35.86 -45.00
CA LEU A 8 -7.65 -34.52 -44.56
C LEU A 8 -8.20 -34.34 -43.16
N SER A 9 -7.32 -34.46 -42.13
CA SER A 9 -7.67 -34.20 -40.72
C SER A 9 -7.72 -32.71 -40.51
N ILE A 10 -8.90 -32.12 -40.36
CA ILE A 10 -9.10 -30.72 -39.92
C ILE A 10 -8.90 -30.69 -38.41
N ILE A 11 -7.76 -30.14 -37.95
CA ILE A 11 -7.51 -29.83 -36.55
C ILE A 11 -8.24 -28.51 -36.26
N LEU A 12 -9.39 -28.59 -35.59
CA LEU A 12 -10.07 -27.43 -35.03
C LEU A 12 -9.29 -26.96 -33.83
N VAL A 13 -8.50 -25.89 -33.96
CA VAL A 13 -7.91 -25.19 -32.85
C VAL A 13 -9.01 -24.36 -32.17
N LEU A 14 -9.62 -24.91 -31.13
CA LEU A 14 -10.52 -24.18 -30.25
C LEU A 14 -9.66 -23.19 -29.47
N CYS A 15 -9.56 -21.95 -29.95
CA CYS A 15 -9.01 -20.82 -29.18
C CYS A 15 -9.98 -20.52 -28.04
N SER A 16 -9.82 -21.22 -26.91
CA SER A 16 -10.55 -20.94 -25.68
C SER A 16 -10.07 -19.58 -25.18
N CYS A 17 -10.85 -18.54 -25.42
CA CYS A 17 -10.68 -17.26 -24.73
C CYS A 17 -11.04 -17.49 -23.26
N GLN A 18 -10.08 -17.95 -22.45
CA GLN A 18 -10.27 -18.05 -21.00
C GLN A 18 -10.50 -16.64 -20.46
N LYS A 19 -11.74 -16.36 -20.07
CA LYS A 19 -12.08 -15.13 -19.32
C LYS A 19 -11.25 -15.16 -18.05
N LYS A 20 -10.36 -14.19 -17.89
CA LYS A 20 -9.52 -14.08 -16.70
C LYS A 20 -10.44 -13.82 -15.51
N GLU A 21 -10.35 -14.63 -14.46
CA GLU A 21 -11.11 -14.40 -13.22
C GLU A 21 -10.79 -13.01 -12.65
N PRO A 22 -11.81 -12.28 -12.17
CA PRO A 22 -11.61 -10.96 -11.62
C PRO A 22 -10.72 -11.02 -10.37
N LYS A 23 -9.86 -10.01 -10.21
CA LYS A 23 -9.00 -9.86 -9.05
C LYS A 23 -9.70 -9.09 -7.95
N THR A 24 -9.64 -9.60 -6.72
CA THR A 24 -10.26 -8.96 -5.55
C THR A 24 -9.22 -8.17 -4.76
N ILE A 25 -9.42 -6.86 -4.67
CA ILE A 25 -8.62 -5.94 -3.86
C ILE A 25 -9.45 -5.52 -2.64
N ILE A 26 -8.89 -5.72 -1.44
CA ILE A 26 -9.50 -5.27 -0.19
C ILE A 26 -8.88 -3.94 0.22
N LEU A 27 -9.69 -2.91 0.37
CA LEU A 27 -9.32 -1.63 0.99
C LEU A 27 -9.67 -1.69 2.48
N SER A 28 -8.78 -1.24 3.35
CA SER A 28 -9.07 -1.20 4.80
C SER A 28 -10.20 -0.26 5.13
N LYS A 29 -10.28 0.89 4.44
CA LYS A 29 -11.40 1.85 4.46
C LYS A 29 -11.45 2.54 3.11
N ALA A 30 -12.50 2.28 2.34
CA ALA A 30 -12.60 2.79 0.98
C ALA A 30 -12.88 4.31 0.95
N SER A 31 -12.28 4.99 -0.01
CA SER A 31 -12.69 6.33 -0.45
C SER A 31 -12.67 6.39 -1.97
N SER A 32 -13.31 7.42 -2.54
CA SER A 32 -13.39 7.60 -3.98
C SER A 32 -12.02 7.65 -4.67
N ASN A 33 -10.99 8.18 -4.00
CA ASN A 33 -9.64 8.28 -4.56
C ASN A 33 -8.99 6.89 -4.66
N TYR A 34 -9.06 6.05 -3.61
CA TYR A 34 -8.53 4.68 -3.65
C TYR A 34 -9.27 3.81 -4.66
N ILE A 35 -10.61 3.92 -4.72
CA ILE A 35 -11.42 3.20 -5.71
C ILE A 35 -11.00 3.60 -7.12
N LYS A 36 -10.91 4.91 -7.42
CA LYS A 36 -10.46 5.40 -8.74
C LYS A 36 -9.04 4.99 -9.08
N TRP A 37 -8.13 5.01 -8.08
CA TRP A 37 -6.75 4.59 -8.27
C TRP A 37 -6.65 3.14 -8.68
N MET A 38 -7.40 2.24 -8.02
CA MET A 38 -7.35 0.79 -8.25
C MET A 38 -8.42 0.27 -9.22
N ALA A 39 -9.28 1.13 -9.77
CA ALA A 39 -10.28 0.68 -10.73
C ALA A 39 -9.62 0.10 -12.00
N ASP A 40 -10.12 -1.08 -12.41
CA ASP A 40 -9.76 -1.78 -13.63
C ASP A 40 -10.95 -2.66 -14.03
N ASP A 41 -11.11 -2.96 -15.33
CA ASP A 41 -12.27 -3.68 -15.88
C ASP A 41 -12.44 -5.10 -15.30
N ASN A 42 -11.36 -5.67 -14.77
CA ASN A 42 -11.36 -7.04 -14.23
C ASN A 42 -10.99 -7.05 -12.74
N THR A 43 -11.45 -6.04 -11.98
CA THR A 43 -11.13 -5.91 -10.55
C THR A 43 -12.39 -5.68 -9.71
N ILE A 44 -12.52 -6.45 -8.63
CA ILE A 44 -13.53 -6.26 -7.57
C ILE A 44 -12.83 -5.53 -6.43
N ILE A 45 -13.41 -4.41 -5.99
CA ILE A 45 -12.89 -3.65 -4.84
C ILE A 45 -13.87 -3.80 -3.68
N LEU A 46 -13.39 -4.28 -2.54
CA LEU A 46 -14.17 -4.46 -1.32
C LEU A 46 -13.70 -3.49 -0.24
N ASP A 47 -14.66 -2.89 0.46
CA ASP A 47 -14.42 -2.01 1.62
C ASP A 47 -14.55 -2.82 2.92
N ALA A 48 -13.43 -3.20 3.51
CA ALA A 48 -13.41 -3.99 4.73
C ALA A 48 -14.05 -3.28 5.93
N TYR A 49 -14.02 -1.92 5.95
CA TYR A 49 -14.57 -1.15 7.06
C TYR A 49 -16.09 -1.27 7.19
N THR A 50 -16.79 -1.44 6.08
CA THR A 50 -18.26 -1.55 6.04
C THR A 50 -18.76 -2.98 6.15
N ILE A 51 -17.90 -3.97 5.98
CA ILE A 51 -18.25 -5.39 5.98
C ILE A 51 -18.18 -5.96 7.41
N LYS A 52 -19.30 -6.47 7.92
CA LYS A 52 -19.40 -6.99 9.30
C LYS A 52 -18.52 -8.23 9.54
N ASN A 53 -18.42 -9.12 8.56
CA ASN A 53 -17.61 -10.33 8.66
C ASN A 53 -16.37 -10.21 7.77
N THR A 54 -15.28 -9.67 8.35
CA THR A 54 -14.01 -9.50 7.63
C THR A 54 -13.43 -10.84 7.15
N ASP A 55 -13.60 -11.93 7.91
CA ASP A 55 -13.06 -13.23 7.53
C ASP A 55 -13.63 -13.74 6.21
N SER A 56 -14.90 -13.43 5.94
CA SER A 56 -15.55 -13.86 4.69
C SER A 56 -14.92 -13.25 3.42
N ILE A 57 -14.31 -12.07 3.53
CA ILE A 57 -13.67 -11.39 2.39
C ILE A 57 -12.16 -11.66 2.32
N LEU A 58 -11.51 -11.99 3.44
CA LEU A 58 -10.07 -12.27 3.47
C LEU A 58 -9.71 -13.44 2.54
N ALA A 59 -10.53 -14.50 2.54
CA ALA A 59 -10.33 -15.65 1.65
C ALA A 59 -10.42 -15.32 0.15
N LEU A 60 -10.99 -14.15 -0.19
CA LEU A 60 -11.12 -13.68 -1.58
C LEU A 60 -9.97 -12.75 -1.99
N ALA A 61 -9.09 -12.34 -1.07
CA ALA A 61 -8.12 -11.31 -1.31
C ALA A 61 -7.00 -11.77 -2.26
N ASP A 62 -6.90 -11.17 -3.43
CA ASP A 62 -5.69 -11.21 -4.25
C ASP A 62 -4.68 -10.14 -3.83
N GLY A 63 -5.16 -9.03 -3.21
CA GLY A 63 -4.32 -7.96 -2.70
C GLY A 63 -5.03 -7.09 -1.67
N ILE A 64 -4.25 -6.43 -0.80
CA ILE A 64 -4.76 -5.59 0.30
C ILE A 64 -4.12 -4.21 0.23
N ILE A 65 -4.93 -3.16 0.50
CA ILE A 65 -4.44 -1.79 0.65
C ILE A 65 -4.88 -1.26 2.02
N LEU A 66 -3.91 -0.96 2.87
CA LEU A 66 -4.12 -0.19 4.09
C LEU A 66 -4.11 1.28 3.72
N THR A 67 -5.25 1.94 3.91
CA THR A 67 -5.50 3.30 3.42
C THR A 67 -5.10 4.38 4.44
N GLY A 68 -4.97 5.63 4.00
CA GLY A 68 -4.77 6.79 4.87
C GLY A 68 -5.96 7.09 5.78
N GLY A 69 -5.76 7.90 6.80
CA GLY A 69 -6.84 8.29 7.74
C GLY A 69 -6.40 8.72 9.11
N GLU A 70 -7.23 8.45 10.11
CA GLU A 70 -7.12 8.83 11.51
C GLU A 70 -5.84 8.27 12.16
N ASP A 71 -5.42 8.81 13.30
CA ASP A 71 -4.22 8.38 14.01
C ASP A 71 -4.35 6.96 14.58
N ILE A 72 -3.23 6.25 14.66
CA ILE A 72 -3.17 4.95 15.31
C ILE A 72 -3.06 5.16 16.83
N ASN A 73 -3.85 4.39 17.59
CA ASN A 73 -3.77 4.40 19.05
C ASN A 73 -2.33 4.10 19.51
N PRO A 74 -1.64 5.03 20.23
CA PRO A 74 -0.28 4.83 20.69
C PRO A 74 -0.09 3.62 21.61
N LEU A 75 -1.13 3.15 22.25
CA LEU A 75 -1.07 1.91 23.04
C LEU A 75 -0.75 0.67 22.18
N GLN A 76 -0.98 0.72 20.86
CA GLN A 76 -0.60 -0.35 19.94
C GLN A 76 0.93 -0.54 19.82
N TYR A 77 1.72 0.48 20.17
CA TYR A 77 3.19 0.46 20.18
C TYR A 77 3.79 0.87 21.53
N ASN A 78 3.03 0.63 22.63
CA ASN A 78 3.44 0.84 24.02
C ASN A 78 3.88 2.28 24.34
N ASP A 79 3.27 3.26 23.72
CA ASP A 79 3.54 4.68 23.94
C ASP A 79 2.33 5.38 24.55
N THR A 80 2.43 5.77 25.82
CA THR A 80 1.36 6.52 26.52
C THR A 80 1.52 8.04 26.37
N ILE A 81 2.73 8.51 26.08
CA ILE A 81 3.04 9.94 25.96
C ILE A 81 2.39 10.52 24.71
N ASN A 82 2.46 9.81 23.62
CA ASN A 82 1.91 10.22 22.33
C ASN A 82 0.37 10.32 22.31
N LEU A 83 -0.33 9.79 23.32
CA LEU A 83 -1.79 9.99 23.44
C LEU A 83 -2.18 11.48 23.49
N ALA A 84 -1.33 12.33 24.08
CA ALA A 84 -1.60 13.76 24.20
C ALA A 84 -1.50 14.50 22.84
N PHE A 85 -0.86 13.92 21.85
CA PHE A 85 -0.62 14.51 20.52
C PHE A 85 -1.53 13.93 19.44
N CYS A 86 -2.20 12.81 19.72
CA CYS A 86 -3.11 12.20 18.76
C CYS A 86 -4.33 13.07 18.48
N GLY A 87 -4.72 13.11 17.23
CA GLY A 87 -6.04 13.55 16.83
C GLY A 87 -7.09 12.45 17.07
N ASP A 88 -8.00 12.28 16.14
CA ASP A 88 -9.04 11.24 16.23
C ASP A 88 -8.42 9.84 16.15
N ILE A 89 -8.77 8.98 17.11
CA ILE A 89 -8.38 7.57 17.12
C ILE A 89 -9.59 6.71 16.78
N ASN A 90 -9.42 5.80 15.83
CA ASN A 90 -10.46 4.84 15.42
C ASN A 90 -10.07 3.42 15.81
N TYR A 91 -10.46 3.00 17.01
CA TYR A 91 -10.12 1.67 17.57
C TYR A 91 -10.62 0.50 16.73
N GLN A 92 -11.81 0.63 16.10
CA GLN A 92 -12.32 -0.39 15.19
C GLN A 92 -11.39 -0.56 13.99
N ARG A 93 -10.89 0.56 13.46
CA ARG A 93 -9.99 0.56 12.33
C ARG A 93 -8.60 0.03 12.70
N ASP A 94 -8.09 0.34 13.88
CA ASP A 94 -6.84 -0.23 14.39
C ASP A 94 -6.90 -1.76 14.41
N THR A 95 -7.97 -2.32 14.98
CA THR A 95 -8.19 -3.78 15.05
C THR A 95 -8.32 -4.39 13.66
N LEU A 96 -9.10 -3.75 12.79
CA LEU A 96 -9.31 -4.21 11.42
C LEU A 96 -8.01 -4.22 10.62
N GLU A 97 -7.26 -3.10 10.61
CA GLU A 97 -6.05 -3.00 9.81
C GLU A 97 -4.92 -3.90 10.32
N ARG A 98 -4.85 -4.11 11.64
CA ARG A 98 -3.96 -5.11 12.22
C ARG A 98 -4.29 -6.52 11.69
N LYS A 99 -5.57 -6.89 11.69
CA LYS A 99 -6.03 -8.18 11.14
C LYS A 99 -5.73 -8.33 9.64
N LEU A 100 -5.95 -7.26 8.86
CA LEU A 100 -5.63 -7.24 7.42
C LEU A 100 -4.13 -7.40 7.17
N PHE A 101 -3.30 -6.72 7.97
CA PHE A 101 -1.85 -6.85 7.89
C PHE A 101 -1.39 -8.26 8.24
N ASP A 102 -1.83 -8.80 9.39
CA ASP A 102 -1.43 -10.13 9.85
C ASP A 102 -1.82 -11.21 8.81
N PHE A 103 -3.04 -11.12 8.26
CA PHE A 103 -3.48 -12.02 7.19
C PHE A 103 -2.61 -11.91 5.93
N ALA A 104 -2.32 -10.68 5.48
CA ALA A 104 -1.47 -10.46 4.32
C ALA A 104 -0.06 -11.01 4.55
N PHE A 105 0.50 -10.78 5.74
CA PHE A 105 1.84 -11.21 6.12
C PHE A 105 1.97 -12.74 6.14
N GLU A 106 1.03 -13.42 6.78
CA GLU A 106 1.03 -14.89 6.93
C GLU A 106 0.79 -15.60 5.59
N ASN A 107 -0.17 -15.10 4.80
CA ASN A 107 -0.59 -15.73 3.54
C ASN A 107 0.17 -15.22 2.30
N LYS A 108 1.15 -14.33 2.48
CA LYS A 108 1.95 -13.73 1.39
C LYS A 108 1.10 -12.96 0.38
N ILE A 109 -0.01 -12.38 0.83
CA ILE A 109 -0.89 -11.55 -0.01
C ILE A 109 -0.21 -10.19 -0.23
N PRO A 110 -0.07 -9.71 -1.48
CA PRO A 110 0.48 -8.40 -1.80
C PRO A 110 -0.21 -7.28 -1.04
N LEU A 111 0.58 -6.39 -0.40
CA LEU A 111 0.05 -5.30 0.40
C LEU A 111 0.70 -3.97 0.02
N ILE A 112 -0.15 -2.92 -0.09
CA ILE A 112 0.27 -1.52 -0.13
C ILE A 112 -0.22 -0.82 1.14
N GLY A 113 0.67 -0.07 1.83
CA GLY A 113 0.33 0.86 2.89
C GLY A 113 0.45 2.31 2.42
N VAL A 114 -0.56 3.15 2.70
CA VAL A 114 -0.57 4.57 2.33
C VAL A 114 -0.81 5.41 3.58
N CYS A 115 0.08 6.36 3.88
CA CYS A 115 0.02 7.28 5.01
C CYS A 115 -0.19 6.50 6.33
N ARG A 116 -1.37 6.54 6.92
CA ARG A 116 -1.73 5.69 8.07
C ARG A 116 -1.43 4.20 7.83
N GLY A 117 -1.65 3.70 6.62
CA GLY A 117 -1.35 2.31 6.26
C GLY A 117 0.13 1.97 6.34
N MET A 118 1.04 2.90 6.00
CA MET A 118 2.48 2.75 6.22
C MET A 118 2.82 2.71 7.71
N GLN A 119 2.19 3.56 8.50
CA GLN A 119 2.36 3.60 9.96
C GLN A 119 1.86 2.30 10.60
N MET A 120 0.68 1.80 10.18
CA MET A 120 0.14 0.52 10.65
C MET A 120 1.06 -0.65 10.29
N MET A 121 1.61 -0.67 9.08
CA MET A 121 2.57 -1.69 8.67
C MET A 121 3.82 -1.69 9.58
N ASN A 122 4.32 -0.53 9.97
CA ASN A 122 5.43 -0.41 10.92
C ASN A 122 5.06 -0.90 12.33
N VAL A 123 3.95 -0.42 12.87
CA VAL A 123 3.46 -0.78 14.22
C VAL A 123 3.15 -2.27 14.31
N ALA A 124 2.45 -2.83 13.33
CA ALA A 124 2.14 -4.25 13.27
C ALA A 124 3.39 -5.13 13.17
N SER A 125 4.47 -4.59 12.62
CA SER A 125 5.79 -5.25 12.53
C SER A 125 6.67 -5.04 13.78
N GLY A 126 6.17 -4.32 14.81
CA GLY A 126 6.88 -4.07 16.08
C GLY A 126 7.63 -2.74 16.15
N GLY A 127 7.39 -1.83 15.21
CA GLY A 127 7.94 -0.48 15.22
C GLY A 127 7.12 0.52 16.04
N THR A 128 7.58 1.78 16.11
CA THR A 128 6.92 2.89 16.82
C THR A 128 6.78 4.10 15.89
N LEU A 129 5.99 5.09 16.33
CA LEU A 129 5.76 6.33 15.60
C LEU A 129 6.26 7.56 16.36
N TYR A 130 6.59 8.61 15.63
CA TYR A 130 6.57 9.97 16.16
C TYR A 130 5.11 10.36 16.34
N GLY A 131 4.75 10.85 17.54
CA GLY A 131 3.39 11.27 17.87
C GLY A 131 3.01 12.60 17.23
N ASP A 132 4.00 13.50 17.12
CA ASP A 132 3.86 14.79 16.45
C ASP A 132 5.20 15.26 15.89
N ILE A 133 5.34 15.23 14.57
CA ILE A 133 6.56 15.59 13.85
C ILE A 133 7.04 17.00 14.20
N PRO A 134 6.17 18.06 14.19
CA PRO A 134 6.61 19.40 14.56
C PRO A 134 7.23 19.49 15.95
N THR A 135 6.70 18.75 16.92
CA THR A 135 7.18 18.77 18.31
C THR A 135 8.46 17.93 18.48
N GLU A 136 8.56 16.77 17.84
CA GLU A 136 9.65 15.82 18.09
C GLU A 136 10.83 15.97 17.11
N ILE A 137 10.59 16.41 15.86
CA ILE A 137 11.60 16.57 14.82
C ILE A 137 11.82 18.06 14.48
N GLY A 138 10.75 18.86 14.54
CA GLY A 138 10.75 20.27 14.15
C GLY A 138 10.01 20.53 12.84
N THR A 139 10.18 21.75 12.31
CA THR A 139 9.43 22.26 11.17
C THR A 139 10.30 22.59 9.95
N THR A 140 11.47 21.98 9.87
CA THR A 140 12.38 22.15 8.72
C THR A 140 11.73 21.67 7.42
N VAL A 141 10.94 20.60 7.50
CA VAL A 141 10.04 20.14 6.45
C VAL A 141 8.61 20.27 6.97
N ILE A 142 7.72 20.80 6.15
CA ILE A 142 6.29 20.90 6.47
C ILE A 142 5.57 19.71 5.91
N HIS A 143 5.07 18.82 6.79
CA HIS A 143 4.33 17.62 6.39
C HIS A 143 2.81 17.83 6.39
N ARG A 144 2.32 18.88 7.07
CA ARG A 144 0.91 19.27 7.12
C ARG A 144 0.79 20.75 7.51
N ASN A 145 -0.09 21.52 6.86
CA ASN A 145 -0.38 22.89 7.23
C ASN A 145 -1.82 23.25 6.83
N ASN A 146 -2.78 23.09 7.74
CA ASN A 146 -4.21 23.32 7.50
C ASN A 146 -4.77 22.60 6.25
N GLY A 147 -4.11 21.51 5.82
CA GLY A 147 -4.45 20.75 4.63
C GLY A 147 -3.24 20.02 4.05
N GLU A 148 -3.37 19.62 2.79
CA GLU A 148 -2.32 18.98 2.01
C GLU A 148 -1.24 20.01 1.63
N VAL A 149 0.00 19.61 1.74
CA VAL A 149 1.18 20.36 1.30
C VAL A 149 2.02 19.50 0.36
N ASN A 150 3.07 20.09 -0.23
CA ASN A 150 4.04 19.34 -1.01
C ASN A 150 5.44 19.55 -0.44
N HIS A 151 6.24 18.49 -0.41
CA HIS A 151 7.65 18.56 -0.07
C HIS A 151 8.51 17.65 -0.95
N LYS A 152 9.82 17.83 -0.88
CA LYS A 152 10.77 16.98 -1.57
C LYS A 152 11.15 15.79 -0.71
N ILE A 153 11.31 14.64 -1.34
CA ILE A 153 11.91 13.44 -0.76
C ILE A 153 13.14 13.02 -1.56
N VAL A 154 14.10 12.41 -0.90
CA VAL A 154 15.33 11.86 -1.49
C VAL A 154 15.23 10.34 -1.46
N LEU A 155 15.50 9.70 -2.59
CA LEU A 155 15.58 8.25 -2.65
C LEU A 155 16.93 7.81 -2.04
N THR A 156 16.84 6.91 -1.07
CA THR A 156 18.00 6.34 -0.36
C THR A 156 18.38 4.97 -0.91
N ASP A 157 17.49 4.39 -1.71
CA ASP A 157 17.70 3.11 -2.36
C ASP A 157 16.83 2.99 -3.61
N THR A 158 17.22 2.11 -4.54
CA THR A 158 16.47 1.87 -5.77
C THR A 158 15.28 0.95 -5.51
N CYS A 159 14.09 1.39 -5.87
CA CYS A 159 12.89 0.56 -5.80
C CYS A 159 11.94 0.88 -6.96
N SER A 160 12.09 0.13 -8.04
CA SER A 160 11.23 0.25 -9.24
C SER A 160 9.78 -0.14 -9.02
N LEU A 161 9.41 -0.60 -7.81
CA LEU A 161 8.03 -0.90 -7.45
C LEU A 161 7.22 0.36 -7.09
N ILE A 162 7.92 1.44 -6.66
CA ILE A 162 7.33 2.70 -6.24
C ILE A 162 7.79 3.84 -7.13
N PHE A 163 9.10 3.93 -7.38
CA PHE A 163 9.72 5.02 -8.11
C PHE A 163 10.28 4.57 -9.45
N PRO A 164 10.24 5.42 -10.49
CA PRO A 164 10.93 5.13 -11.74
C PRO A 164 12.44 5.09 -11.54
N ASN A 165 13.12 4.29 -12.35
CA ASN A 165 14.59 4.20 -12.32
C ASN A 165 15.22 5.54 -12.67
N GLY A 166 16.34 5.86 -12.02
CA GLY A 166 17.09 7.11 -12.25
C GLY A 166 16.49 8.34 -11.57
N THR A 167 15.57 8.16 -10.63
CA THR A 167 15.02 9.22 -9.77
C THR A 167 15.84 9.33 -8.50
N ASP A 168 16.42 10.51 -8.23
CA ASP A 168 17.16 10.78 -6.99
C ASP A 168 16.31 11.59 -6.00
N THR A 169 15.52 12.53 -6.50
CA THR A 169 14.69 13.42 -5.70
C THR A 169 13.36 13.64 -6.41
N ILE A 170 12.27 13.65 -5.66
CA ILE A 170 10.94 13.86 -6.19
C ILE A 170 10.08 14.71 -5.25
N ILE A 171 9.12 15.45 -5.79
CA ILE A 171 8.11 16.17 -5.00
C ILE A 171 6.91 15.25 -4.82
N VAL A 172 6.46 15.13 -3.56
CA VAL A 172 5.26 14.38 -3.18
C VAL A 172 4.29 15.27 -2.42
N ASN A 173 3.01 14.90 -2.44
CA ASN A 173 2.01 15.50 -1.57
C ASN A 173 2.14 14.93 -0.15
N SER A 174 1.68 15.66 0.85
CA SER A 174 1.80 15.27 2.25
C SER A 174 0.64 15.82 3.07
N TRP A 175 0.09 14.97 3.94
CA TRP A 175 -0.96 15.37 4.88
C TRP A 175 -0.89 14.51 6.14
N HIS A 176 0.22 14.57 6.87
CA HIS A 176 0.41 13.81 8.10
C HIS A 176 1.19 14.64 9.12
N HIS A 177 0.97 14.40 10.40
CA HIS A 177 1.75 14.97 11.48
C HIS A 177 2.45 13.90 12.30
N GLN A 178 2.21 12.62 12.01
CA GLN A 178 2.89 11.46 12.58
C GLN A 178 3.74 10.77 11.51
N GLY A 179 4.74 10.01 11.95
CA GLY A 179 5.63 9.28 11.04
C GLY A 179 6.40 8.16 11.74
N LEU A 180 7.12 7.35 10.98
CA LEU A 180 7.86 6.22 11.50
C LEU A 180 9.06 6.69 12.36
N LYS A 181 9.18 6.17 13.60
CA LYS A 181 10.26 6.48 14.57
C LYS A 181 11.24 5.33 14.69
N ILE A 182 10.83 4.22 15.26
CA ILE A 182 11.59 2.99 15.33
C ILE A 182 11.02 2.03 14.31
N MET A 183 11.90 1.40 13.56
CA MET A 183 11.52 0.45 12.50
C MET A 183 12.18 -0.91 12.74
N PRO A 184 11.46 -2.02 12.51
CA PRO A 184 12.06 -3.35 12.55
C PRO A 184 13.03 -3.54 11.36
N ASN A 185 14.05 -4.37 11.56
CA ASN A 185 15.14 -4.58 10.58
C ASN A 185 14.68 -5.09 9.21
N HIS A 186 13.52 -5.71 9.13
CA HIS A 186 12.96 -6.24 7.88
C HIS A 186 12.15 -5.19 7.08
N LEU A 187 11.98 -3.98 7.61
CA LEU A 187 11.46 -2.84 6.86
C LEU A 187 12.61 -1.94 6.42
N ARG A 188 12.86 -1.86 5.13
CA ARG A 188 13.92 -1.06 4.54
C ARG A 188 13.37 0.27 4.04
N VAL A 189 13.98 1.37 4.47
CA VAL A 189 13.68 2.72 3.96
C VAL A 189 14.26 2.88 2.56
N ILE A 190 13.46 3.38 1.64
CA ILE A 190 13.85 3.64 0.24
C ILE A 190 13.71 5.10 -0.16
N ALA A 191 13.03 5.91 0.64
CA ALA A 191 12.99 7.36 0.50
C ALA A 191 12.82 8.06 1.85
N ARG A 192 13.40 9.25 1.98
CA ARG A 192 13.29 10.12 3.17
C ARG A 192 12.97 11.55 2.77
N ALA A 193 12.25 12.25 3.63
CA ALA A 193 12.18 13.71 3.60
C ALA A 193 13.53 14.32 4.04
N PHE A 194 13.73 15.62 3.79
CA PHE A 194 15.00 16.29 4.09
C PHE A 194 15.27 16.46 5.60
N ASP A 195 14.28 16.28 6.45
CA ASP A 195 14.43 16.18 7.91
C ASP A 195 14.76 14.77 8.40
N GLY A 196 14.91 13.81 7.48
CA GLY A 196 15.28 12.43 7.75
C GLY A 196 14.11 11.49 7.96
N LEU A 197 12.86 11.99 7.98
CA LEU A 197 11.68 11.15 8.18
C LEU A 197 11.52 10.13 7.03
N PRO A 198 11.25 8.83 7.34
CA PRO A 198 10.94 7.85 6.31
C PRO A 198 9.65 8.19 5.55
N GLU A 199 9.73 8.22 4.22
CA GLU A 199 8.62 8.56 3.33
C GLU A 199 8.19 7.38 2.44
N ALA A 200 9.06 6.38 2.28
CA ALA A 200 8.73 5.15 1.62
C ALA A 200 9.55 3.99 2.19
N VAL A 201 8.89 2.85 2.38
CA VAL A 201 9.50 1.63 2.90
C VAL A 201 9.06 0.41 2.09
N VAL A 202 9.90 -0.60 2.09
CA VAL A 202 9.59 -1.93 1.54
C VAL A 202 9.97 -2.99 2.54
N MET A 203 9.19 -4.06 2.58
CA MET A 203 9.56 -5.23 3.35
C MET A 203 10.64 -6.03 2.62
N ASP A 204 11.58 -6.61 3.37
CA ASP A 204 12.58 -7.51 2.81
C ASP A 204 11.89 -8.66 2.08
N LYS A 205 12.32 -8.92 0.85
CA LYS A 205 11.74 -9.98 0.01
C LYS A 205 11.94 -11.39 0.58
N SER A 206 12.92 -11.59 1.45
CA SER A 206 13.12 -12.84 2.18
C SER A 206 12.01 -13.07 3.23
N VAL A 207 11.39 -11.99 3.72
CA VAL A 207 10.30 -12.01 4.70
C VAL A 207 8.94 -12.02 4.00
N HIS A 208 8.73 -11.12 3.03
CA HIS A 208 7.48 -11.06 2.27
C HIS A 208 7.72 -10.61 0.82
N PRO A 209 7.14 -11.31 -0.20
CA PRO A 209 7.45 -11.04 -1.60
C PRO A 209 7.04 -9.65 -2.09
N PHE A 210 5.96 -9.07 -1.53
CA PHE A 210 5.46 -7.76 -1.91
C PHE A 210 4.69 -7.08 -0.77
N MET A 211 5.38 -6.32 0.04
CA MET A 211 4.79 -5.30 0.92
C MET A 211 5.56 -4.01 0.74
N ILE A 212 4.88 -2.98 0.25
CA ILE A 212 5.42 -1.64 0.00
C ILE A 212 4.53 -0.61 0.69
N ALA A 213 5.13 0.47 1.18
CA ALA A 213 4.33 1.53 1.78
C ALA A 213 4.96 2.91 1.59
N VAL A 214 4.11 3.93 1.54
CA VAL A 214 4.48 5.33 1.37
C VAL A 214 3.73 6.22 2.37
N GLN A 215 4.37 7.29 2.83
CA GLN A 215 3.77 8.24 3.76
C GLN A 215 2.91 9.28 3.05
N PHE A 216 3.23 9.58 1.81
CA PHE A 216 2.45 10.44 0.92
C PHE A 216 1.24 9.70 0.28
N HIS A 217 0.44 10.43 -0.51
CA HIS A 217 -0.84 9.96 -1.05
C HIS A 217 -0.81 9.76 -2.58
N PRO A 218 -0.35 8.59 -3.09
CA PRO A 218 -0.33 8.32 -4.53
C PRO A 218 -1.73 8.29 -5.15
N GLU A 219 -2.78 7.96 -4.39
CA GLU A 219 -4.18 7.95 -4.84
C GLU A 219 -4.75 9.34 -5.10
N ARG A 220 -4.06 10.41 -4.64
CA ARG A 220 -4.41 11.81 -4.89
C ARG A 220 -3.59 12.46 -5.98
N LEU A 221 -2.49 11.84 -6.39
CA LEU A 221 -1.73 12.27 -7.55
C LEU A 221 -2.56 12.02 -8.82
N GLY A 222 -2.45 12.88 -9.81
CA GLY A 222 -3.17 12.70 -11.08
C GLY A 222 -2.81 11.35 -11.74
N LYS A 223 -3.73 10.78 -12.49
CA LYS A 223 -3.54 9.49 -13.19
C LYS A 223 -2.30 9.46 -14.12
N GLU A 224 -1.84 10.63 -14.58
CA GLU A 224 -0.63 10.78 -15.39
C GLU A 224 0.66 10.82 -14.55
N ASN A 225 0.55 10.87 -13.22
CA ASN A 225 1.72 10.89 -12.34
C ASN A 225 2.41 9.52 -12.36
N VAL A 226 3.72 9.55 -12.54
CA VAL A 226 4.54 8.34 -12.70
C VAL A 226 4.54 7.44 -11.46
N ILE A 227 4.50 8.02 -10.24
CA ILE A 227 4.43 7.21 -8.99
C ILE A 227 3.08 6.50 -8.90
N HIS A 228 1.98 7.24 -9.16
CA HIS A 228 0.63 6.69 -9.20
C HIS A 228 0.54 5.47 -10.14
N GLN A 229 1.10 5.59 -11.37
CA GLN A 229 1.10 4.52 -12.36
C GLN A 229 2.04 3.37 -11.96
N THR A 230 3.24 3.68 -11.48
CA THR A 230 4.26 2.67 -11.13
C THR A 230 3.77 1.79 -9.97
N MET A 231 3.22 2.38 -8.92
CA MET A 231 2.70 1.62 -7.78
C MET A 231 1.50 0.75 -8.19
N LYS A 232 0.55 1.31 -8.94
CA LYS A 232 -0.61 0.56 -9.46
C LYS A 232 -0.15 -0.62 -10.32
N SER A 233 0.70 -0.38 -11.32
CA SER A 233 1.16 -1.44 -12.23
C SER A 233 1.99 -2.51 -11.53
N SER A 234 2.82 -2.13 -10.56
CA SER A 234 3.60 -3.06 -9.74
C SER A 234 2.70 -3.97 -8.92
N PHE A 235 1.65 -3.40 -8.31
CA PHE A 235 0.68 -4.14 -7.53
C PHE A 235 -0.12 -5.13 -8.41
N TYR A 236 -0.66 -4.66 -9.55
CA TYR A 236 -1.39 -5.52 -10.49
C TYR A 236 -0.53 -6.65 -11.05
N LYS A 237 0.74 -6.38 -11.35
CA LYS A 237 1.69 -7.42 -11.75
C LYS A 237 1.87 -8.48 -10.68
N GLN A 238 1.78 -8.12 -9.41
CA GLN A 238 1.96 -9.04 -8.30
C GLN A 238 0.71 -9.86 -8.03
N ILE A 239 -0.48 -9.25 -8.03
CA ILE A 239 -1.75 -9.97 -7.83
C ILE A 239 -2.19 -10.77 -9.07
N GLY A 240 -1.61 -10.52 -10.22
CA GLY A 240 -1.85 -11.25 -11.48
C GLY A 240 -1.03 -12.51 -11.66
N LYS A 241 -0.09 -12.78 -10.73
CA LYS A 241 0.71 -14.01 -10.70
C LYS A 241 -0.07 -15.10 -10.01
#